data_b0b3bdb9e7bb7f59ce03841d1d52e5dc
#
_entry.id   b0b3bdb9e7bb7f59ce03841d1d52e5dc
#
_cell.length_a   1.000
_cell.length_b   1.000
_cell.length_c   1.000
_cell.angle_alpha   90.00
_cell.angle_beta   90.00
_cell.angle_gamma   90.00
#
_symmetry.space_group_name_H-M   'P 1'
#
loop_
_entity.id
_entity.type
_entity.pdbx_description
1 polymer ?
#
loop_
_entity_poly.entity_id
_entity_poly.type
_entity_poly.pdbx_seq_one_letter_code
_entity_poly.pdbx_strand_id
1 'polypeptide(L)'
;MLIGSHVSPQDPLAAAAADNADLVQIFLGDPQSWKKPKPRDDAAQLKASSVPIYVHAPYLINVASANNRVRIPSRKILQDTCDAATEIAATAVIVHGGHADDDDIAAGCERWRKAMDRLETDVPVYLENTAGGDHAMARHFETIARLWDQIGDTGIGFCLDTCHAWAAGEALIDAVDRIKTITGRIDLVHCNDSRDAAGSGADRHANIGTGQIDPQLLVAVVKSAGAPVICETADQGRKDDIAFLRDHLS
;
A
#
# COMPACT_ATOMS: atom_id res chain seq x y z
N MET A 1 7.05 17.82 -1.42
CA MET A 1 6.59 16.40 -1.30
C MET A 1 5.31 16.24 -2.11
N LEU A 2 5.11 15.15 -2.82
CA LEU A 2 3.87 14.90 -3.56
C LEU A 2 2.83 14.30 -2.61
N ILE A 3 1.61 14.83 -2.64
CA ILE A 3 0.49 14.40 -1.78
C ILE A 3 -0.74 14.17 -2.65
N GLY A 4 -1.39 13.04 -2.46
CA GLY A 4 -2.58 12.68 -3.22
C GLY A 4 -3.49 11.71 -2.49
N SER A 5 -4.33 11.02 -3.25
CA SER A 5 -5.39 10.21 -2.67
C SER A 5 -5.71 8.96 -3.47
N HIS A 6 -6.28 7.97 -2.80
CA HIS A 6 -6.94 6.84 -3.44
C HIS A 6 -8.28 7.29 -4.00
N VAL A 7 -8.49 7.10 -5.29
CA VAL A 7 -9.67 7.60 -6.00
C VAL A 7 -10.38 6.49 -6.78
N SER A 8 -11.61 6.78 -7.19
CA SER A 8 -12.34 5.91 -8.10
C SER A 8 -11.59 5.74 -9.43
N PRO A 9 -11.53 4.52 -9.99
CA PRO A 9 -10.84 4.26 -11.25
C PRO A 9 -11.56 4.82 -12.49
N GLN A 10 -12.79 5.37 -12.39
CA GLN A 10 -13.55 5.82 -13.56
C GLN A 10 -12.92 7.03 -14.26
N ASP A 11 -12.52 8.04 -13.52
CA ASP A 11 -11.82 9.24 -14.04
C ASP A 11 -10.81 9.73 -12.99
N PRO A 12 -9.67 9.06 -12.86
CA PRO A 12 -8.71 9.37 -11.81
C PRO A 12 -8.05 10.74 -11.98
N LEU A 13 -7.91 11.24 -13.22
CA LEU A 13 -7.31 12.54 -13.45
C LEU A 13 -8.27 13.69 -13.09
N ALA A 14 -9.57 13.54 -13.37
CA ALA A 14 -10.56 14.51 -12.91
C ALA A 14 -10.67 14.49 -11.38
N ALA A 15 -10.60 13.32 -10.74
CA ALA A 15 -10.56 13.20 -9.30
C ALA A 15 -9.33 13.87 -8.68
N ALA A 16 -8.13 13.68 -9.28
CA ALA A 16 -6.92 14.37 -8.86
C ALA A 16 -7.09 15.90 -8.88
N ALA A 17 -7.65 16.43 -9.96
CA ALA A 17 -7.90 17.86 -10.09
C ALA A 17 -8.92 18.37 -9.05
N ALA A 18 -10.00 17.63 -8.80
CA ALA A 18 -11.03 17.98 -7.84
C ALA A 18 -10.50 18.01 -6.39
N ASP A 19 -9.64 17.06 -6.05
CA ASP A 19 -9.01 16.96 -4.72
C ASP A 19 -7.77 17.86 -4.58
N ASN A 20 -7.33 18.52 -5.65
CA ASN A 20 -6.05 19.22 -5.72
C ASN A 20 -4.88 18.30 -5.35
N ALA A 21 -4.92 17.06 -5.82
CA ALA A 21 -3.92 16.03 -5.56
C ALA A 21 -2.78 16.06 -6.58
N ASP A 22 -1.55 15.82 -6.13
CA ASP A 22 -0.37 15.75 -6.99
C ASP A 22 -0.21 14.37 -7.66
N LEU A 23 -0.79 13.34 -7.06
CA LEU A 23 -0.76 11.94 -7.51
C LEU A 23 -2.06 11.23 -7.11
N VAL A 24 -2.31 10.07 -7.70
CA VAL A 24 -3.49 9.26 -7.36
C VAL A 24 -3.13 7.78 -7.23
N GLN A 25 -3.94 7.07 -6.45
CA GLN A 25 -3.96 5.61 -6.40
C GLN A 25 -5.33 5.11 -6.83
N ILE A 26 -5.34 4.01 -7.58
CA ILE A 26 -6.57 3.36 -8.06
C ILE A 26 -6.48 1.84 -7.96
N PHE A 27 -7.63 1.17 -7.93
CA PHE A 27 -7.73 -0.22 -8.32
C PHE A 27 -7.96 -0.33 -9.83
N LEU A 28 -7.33 -1.33 -10.48
CA LEU A 28 -7.57 -1.60 -11.92
C LEU A 28 -8.76 -2.54 -12.15
N GLY A 29 -9.38 -3.03 -11.10
CA GLY A 29 -10.54 -3.92 -11.13
C GLY A 29 -11.23 -3.95 -9.78
N ASP A 30 -12.15 -4.89 -9.59
CA ASP A 30 -12.78 -5.13 -8.28
C ASP A 30 -11.73 -5.72 -7.32
N PRO A 31 -11.41 -5.03 -6.18
CA PRO A 31 -10.38 -5.46 -5.24
C PRO A 31 -10.70 -6.77 -4.52
N GLN A 32 -11.93 -7.26 -4.60
CA GLN A 32 -12.38 -8.53 -4.02
C GLN A 32 -12.56 -9.62 -5.08
N SER A 33 -12.06 -9.44 -6.29
CA SER A 33 -12.25 -10.36 -7.40
C SER A 33 -10.93 -11.01 -7.85
N TRP A 34 -11.01 -12.31 -8.20
CA TRP A 34 -9.93 -13.04 -8.87
C TRP A 34 -9.87 -12.82 -10.38
N LYS A 35 -10.67 -11.89 -10.90
CA LYS A 35 -10.69 -11.60 -12.33
C LYS A 35 -9.53 -10.70 -12.72
N LYS A 36 -8.89 -11.03 -13.83
CA LYS A 36 -7.88 -10.17 -14.47
C LYS A 36 -8.45 -8.77 -14.71
N PRO A 37 -7.67 -7.69 -14.43
CA PRO A 37 -8.03 -6.35 -14.85
C PRO A 37 -8.38 -6.30 -16.35
N LYS A 38 -9.41 -5.54 -16.68
CA LYS A 38 -9.77 -5.32 -18.09
C LYS A 38 -8.87 -4.22 -18.67
N PRO A 39 -8.53 -4.29 -19.97
CA PRO A 39 -7.90 -3.16 -20.64
C PRO A 39 -8.72 -1.88 -20.44
N ARG A 40 -8.05 -0.77 -20.25
CA ARG A 40 -8.68 0.54 -20.03
C ARG A 40 -8.74 1.31 -21.35
N ASP A 41 -9.89 1.89 -21.65
CA ASP A 41 -10.09 2.73 -22.84
C ASP A 41 -9.27 4.04 -22.75
N ASP A 42 -9.01 4.51 -21.54
CA ASP A 42 -8.24 5.72 -21.23
C ASP A 42 -6.75 5.47 -20.98
N ALA A 43 -6.24 4.23 -21.19
CA ALA A 43 -4.84 3.88 -20.88
C ALA A 43 -3.83 4.84 -21.54
N ALA A 44 -4.05 5.23 -22.78
CA ALA A 44 -3.17 6.17 -23.47
C ALA A 44 -3.16 7.56 -22.82
N GLN A 45 -4.31 8.03 -22.32
CA GLN A 45 -4.44 9.30 -21.61
C GLN A 45 -3.73 9.25 -20.26
N LEU A 46 -3.92 8.16 -19.50
CA LEU A 46 -3.24 7.95 -18.21
C LEU A 46 -1.73 7.88 -18.39
N LYS A 47 -1.26 7.14 -19.39
CA LYS A 47 0.16 7.02 -19.72
C LYS A 47 0.80 8.35 -20.13
N ALA A 48 0.05 9.24 -20.77
CA ALA A 48 0.53 10.57 -21.16
C ALA A 48 0.41 11.63 -20.06
N SER A 49 -0.20 11.31 -18.93
CA SER A 49 -0.40 12.23 -17.82
C SER A 49 0.90 12.52 -17.09
N SER A 50 1.04 13.77 -16.61
CA SER A 50 2.10 14.15 -15.67
C SER A 50 1.76 13.83 -14.21
N VAL A 51 0.50 13.42 -13.91
CA VAL A 51 0.08 12.99 -12.56
C VAL A 51 0.55 11.56 -12.35
N PRO A 52 1.43 11.29 -11.36
CA PRO A 52 1.84 9.92 -11.03
C PRO A 52 0.64 9.08 -10.60
N ILE A 53 0.56 7.87 -11.14
CA ILE A 53 -0.53 6.93 -10.86
C ILE A 53 0.05 5.72 -10.14
N TYR A 54 -0.48 5.42 -8.96
CA TYR A 54 -0.20 4.21 -8.21
C TYR A 54 -1.36 3.24 -8.38
N VAL A 55 -1.07 1.96 -8.32
CA VAL A 55 -2.08 0.90 -8.43
C VAL A 55 -2.08 0.07 -7.17
N HIS A 56 -3.20 0.02 -6.47
CA HIS A 56 -3.35 -0.93 -5.38
C HIS A 56 -3.79 -2.30 -5.92
N ALA A 57 -3.08 -3.33 -5.56
CA ALA A 57 -3.41 -4.71 -5.93
C ALA A 57 -4.65 -5.20 -5.15
N PRO A 58 -5.40 -6.18 -5.67
CA PRO A 58 -6.57 -6.73 -4.96
C PRO A 58 -6.24 -7.26 -3.57
N TYR A 59 -7.10 -6.97 -2.58
CA TYR A 59 -6.93 -7.38 -1.17
C TYR A 59 -6.85 -8.89 -0.94
N LEU A 60 -7.46 -9.68 -1.85
CA LEU A 60 -7.48 -11.14 -1.74
C LEU A 60 -6.13 -11.82 -2.11
N ILE A 61 -5.15 -11.07 -2.59
CA ILE A 61 -3.83 -11.61 -2.89
C ILE A 61 -3.18 -12.11 -1.60
N ASN A 62 -2.82 -13.40 -1.58
CA ASN A 62 -2.05 -14.01 -0.51
C ASN A 62 -1.02 -14.98 -1.09
N VAL A 63 0.15 -14.47 -1.46
CA VAL A 63 1.24 -15.28 -2.00
C VAL A 63 1.96 -16.10 -0.94
N ALA A 64 1.75 -15.78 0.36
CA ALA A 64 2.30 -16.51 1.50
C ALA A 64 1.51 -17.78 1.85
N SER A 65 0.27 -17.93 1.36
CA SER A 65 -0.62 -19.04 1.70
C SER A 65 -0.01 -20.41 1.42
N ALA A 66 -0.17 -21.35 2.34
CA ALA A 66 0.14 -22.76 2.16
C ALA A 66 -0.80 -23.42 1.14
N ASN A 67 -2.03 -22.89 1.04
CA ASN A 67 -3.05 -23.42 0.15
C ASN A 67 -2.78 -23.02 -1.32
N ASN A 68 -2.47 -24.00 -2.16
CA ASN A 68 -2.23 -23.79 -3.58
C ASN A 68 -3.43 -23.16 -4.32
N ARG A 69 -4.67 -23.38 -3.83
CA ARG A 69 -5.88 -22.80 -4.43
C ARG A 69 -6.00 -21.30 -4.18
N VAL A 70 -5.24 -20.78 -3.22
CA VAL A 70 -5.11 -19.34 -2.92
C VAL A 70 -3.82 -18.80 -3.52
N ARG A 71 -2.69 -19.43 -3.21
CA ARG A 71 -1.35 -18.95 -3.60
C ARG A 71 -1.15 -18.85 -5.11
N ILE A 72 -1.58 -19.88 -5.89
CA ILE A 72 -1.38 -19.87 -7.34
C ILE A 72 -2.20 -18.77 -8.02
N PRO A 73 -3.53 -18.64 -7.75
CA PRO A 73 -4.28 -17.49 -8.25
C PRO A 73 -3.73 -16.14 -7.78
N SER A 74 -3.25 -16.03 -6.53
CA SER A 74 -2.64 -14.80 -6.01
C SER A 74 -1.45 -14.33 -6.85
N ARG A 75 -0.53 -15.24 -7.19
CA ARG A 75 0.61 -14.93 -8.07
C ARG A 75 0.16 -14.49 -9.45
N LYS A 76 -0.86 -15.18 -9.99
CA LYS A 76 -1.39 -14.84 -11.31
C LYS A 76 -2.03 -13.46 -11.32
N ILE A 77 -2.86 -13.12 -10.33
CA ILE A 77 -3.50 -11.81 -10.23
C ILE A 77 -2.48 -10.71 -9.97
N LEU A 78 -1.43 -10.96 -9.19
CA LEU A 78 -0.35 -9.99 -9.01
C LEU A 78 0.35 -9.70 -10.36
N GLN A 79 0.68 -10.73 -11.13
CA GLN A 79 1.24 -10.57 -12.48
C GLN A 79 0.28 -9.81 -13.40
N ASP A 80 -0.99 -10.23 -13.48
CA ASP A 80 -2.00 -9.57 -14.31
C ASP A 80 -2.22 -8.09 -13.90
N THR A 81 -2.03 -7.75 -12.61
CA THR A 81 -2.10 -6.38 -12.11
C THR A 81 -0.87 -5.57 -12.54
N CYS A 82 0.31 -6.12 -12.44
CA CYS A 82 1.55 -5.49 -12.90
C CYS A 82 1.52 -5.25 -14.42
N ASP A 83 1.06 -6.23 -15.21
CA ASP A 83 0.90 -6.08 -16.66
C ASP A 83 -0.03 -4.90 -17.00
N ALA A 84 -1.20 -4.85 -16.34
CA ALA A 84 -2.16 -3.76 -16.55
C ALA A 84 -1.66 -2.40 -16.03
N ALA A 85 -0.86 -2.39 -14.95
CA ALA A 85 -0.20 -1.18 -14.45
C ALA A 85 0.85 -0.65 -15.45
N THR A 86 1.56 -1.54 -16.14
CA THR A 86 2.51 -1.19 -17.21
C THR A 86 1.80 -0.51 -18.38
N GLU A 87 0.59 -0.95 -18.76
CA GLU A 87 -0.19 -0.37 -19.84
C GLU A 87 -0.49 1.12 -19.62
N ILE A 88 -0.69 1.53 -18.38
CA ILE A 88 -0.97 2.93 -17.99
C ILE A 88 0.27 3.70 -17.51
N ALA A 89 1.46 3.10 -17.59
CA ALA A 89 2.71 3.63 -17.03
C ALA A 89 2.59 4.00 -15.55
N ALA A 90 1.98 3.12 -14.74
CA ALA A 90 1.87 3.32 -13.31
C ALA A 90 3.24 3.47 -12.65
N THR A 91 3.31 4.27 -11.60
CA THR A 91 4.54 4.53 -10.84
C THR A 91 4.95 3.31 -10.00
N ALA A 92 3.98 2.64 -9.39
CA ALA A 92 4.19 1.39 -8.65
C ALA A 92 2.86 0.64 -8.45
N VAL A 93 3.00 -0.65 -8.08
CA VAL A 93 1.90 -1.50 -7.59
C VAL A 93 2.10 -1.74 -6.10
N ILE A 94 1.10 -1.45 -5.28
CA ILE A 94 1.10 -1.70 -3.84
C ILE A 94 0.40 -3.03 -3.56
N VAL A 95 0.98 -3.85 -2.69
CA VAL A 95 0.42 -5.16 -2.34
C VAL A 95 0.58 -5.47 -0.85
N HIS A 96 -0.47 -5.97 -0.22
CA HIS A 96 -0.45 -6.45 1.16
C HIS A 96 0.40 -7.72 1.32
N GLY A 97 0.97 -7.91 2.52
CA GLY A 97 1.82 -9.07 2.82
C GLY A 97 1.11 -10.42 2.80
N GLY A 98 -0.21 -10.45 2.96
CA GLY A 98 -0.96 -11.70 3.11
C GLY A 98 -0.65 -12.43 4.42
N HIS A 99 -0.96 -13.72 4.50
CA HIS A 99 -0.91 -14.52 5.72
C HIS A 99 -0.27 -15.89 5.47
N ALA A 100 0.55 -16.36 6.41
CA ALA A 100 0.98 -17.75 6.49
C ALA A 100 -0.14 -18.56 7.19
N ASP A 101 -1.08 -19.07 6.41
CA ASP A 101 -2.30 -19.76 6.88
C ASP A 101 -2.03 -21.17 7.45
N ASP A 102 -0.78 -21.58 7.51
CA ASP A 102 -0.26 -22.79 8.16
C ASP A 102 0.59 -22.47 9.40
N ASP A 103 0.51 -21.25 9.92
CA ASP A 103 1.23 -20.74 11.09
C ASP A 103 2.78 -20.73 10.93
N ASP A 104 3.29 -21.04 9.73
CA ASP A 104 4.71 -21.08 9.44
C ASP A 104 5.16 -19.82 8.69
N ILE A 105 5.57 -18.82 9.47
CA ILE A 105 6.08 -17.55 8.94
C ILE A 105 7.31 -17.75 8.05
N ALA A 106 8.21 -18.69 8.41
CA ALA A 106 9.41 -18.93 7.61
C ALA A 106 9.05 -19.48 6.22
N ALA A 107 8.14 -20.46 6.17
CA ALA A 107 7.61 -20.97 4.91
C ALA A 107 6.82 -19.90 4.14
N GLY A 108 6.12 -19.00 4.83
CA GLY A 108 5.47 -17.81 4.24
C GLY A 108 6.47 -16.90 3.53
N CYS A 109 7.61 -16.60 4.17
CA CYS A 109 8.71 -15.82 3.58
C CYS A 109 9.29 -16.49 2.34
N GLU A 110 9.54 -17.81 2.38
CA GLU A 110 10.00 -18.56 1.21
C GLU A 110 8.98 -18.52 0.05
N ARG A 111 7.69 -18.57 0.35
CA ARG A 111 6.63 -18.46 -0.66
C ARG A 111 6.61 -17.09 -1.31
N TRP A 112 6.84 -16.02 -0.53
CA TRP A 112 7.04 -14.68 -1.02
C TRP A 112 8.26 -14.59 -1.94
N ARG A 113 9.42 -15.11 -1.51
CA ARG A 113 10.62 -15.16 -2.36
C ARG A 113 10.33 -15.82 -3.70
N LYS A 114 9.70 -17.00 -3.70
CA LYS A 114 9.31 -17.73 -4.90
C LYS A 114 8.27 -16.97 -5.76
N ALA A 115 7.49 -16.08 -5.16
CA ALA A 115 6.57 -15.22 -5.91
C ALA A 115 7.34 -14.11 -6.62
N MET A 116 8.25 -13.42 -5.92
CA MET A 116 9.08 -12.37 -6.50
C MET A 116 10.02 -12.87 -7.59
N ASP A 117 10.67 -14.03 -7.39
CA ASP A 117 11.56 -14.66 -8.39
C ASP A 117 10.83 -15.00 -9.71
N ARG A 118 9.50 -15.06 -9.71
CA ARG A 118 8.67 -15.41 -10.88
C ARG A 118 7.88 -14.24 -11.44
N LEU A 119 7.88 -13.12 -10.72
CA LEU A 119 7.17 -11.93 -11.15
C LEU A 119 8.00 -11.24 -12.24
N GLU A 120 7.41 -11.08 -13.40
CA GLU A 120 8.01 -10.37 -14.52
C GLU A 120 7.35 -9.00 -14.66
N THR A 121 8.03 -7.94 -14.26
CA THR A 121 7.46 -6.59 -14.29
C THR A 121 8.53 -5.52 -14.36
N ASP A 122 8.27 -4.48 -15.15
CA ASP A 122 9.05 -3.23 -15.17
C ASP A 122 8.48 -2.18 -14.19
N VAL A 123 7.24 -2.39 -13.70
CA VAL A 123 6.63 -1.50 -12.71
C VAL A 123 7.08 -1.93 -11.31
N PRO A 124 7.63 -1.01 -10.49
CA PRO A 124 7.99 -1.30 -9.11
C PRO A 124 6.81 -1.87 -8.31
N VAL A 125 7.10 -2.84 -7.43
CA VAL A 125 6.11 -3.39 -6.48
C VAL A 125 6.50 -2.98 -5.08
N TYR A 126 5.55 -2.46 -4.29
CA TYR A 126 5.76 -2.07 -2.91
C TYR A 126 4.95 -2.98 -1.98
N LEU A 127 5.65 -3.60 -1.03
CA LEU A 127 5.02 -4.31 0.08
C LEU A 127 4.45 -3.29 1.05
N GLU A 128 3.18 -3.47 1.42
CA GLU A 128 2.52 -2.64 2.42
C GLU A 128 2.36 -3.41 3.74
N ASN A 129 2.61 -2.71 4.88
CA ASN A 129 2.27 -3.24 6.19
C ASN A 129 0.74 -3.33 6.36
N THR A 130 0.27 -4.25 7.20
CA THR A 130 -1.16 -4.58 7.37
C THR A 130 -1.61 -4.45 8.82
N ALA A 131 -2.89 -4.12 9.04
CA ALA A 131 -3.47 -3.83 10.35
C ALA A 131 -3.58 -5.05 11.26
N GLY A 132 -4.05 -6.17 10.72
CA GLY A 132 -4.49 -7.30 11.51
C GLY A 132 -4.27 -8.64 10.83
N GLY A 133 -4.87 -9.66 11.44
CA GLY A 133 -4.78 -11.05 10.99
C GLY A 133 -3.69 -11.83 11.74
N ASP A 134 -4.06 -13.07 12.11
CA ASP A 134 -3.11 -14.01 12.68
C ASP A 134 -2.12 -14.43 11.60
N HIS A 135 -0.84 -14.55 11.96
CA HIS A 135 0.24 -14.93 11.05
C HIS A 135 0.37 -14.07 9.79
N ALA A 136 -0.09 -12.78 9.86
CA ALA A 136 0.06 -11.83 8.79
C ALA A 136 1.55 -11.53 8.55
N MET A 137 1.97 -11.58 7.28
CA MET A 137 3.38 -11.45 6.91
C MET A 137 3.93 -10.03 7.08
N ALA A 138 3.06 -9.02 7.08
CA ALA A 138 3.45 -7.62 7.14
C ALA A 138 2.72 -6.82 8.25
N ARG A 139 2.23 -7.48 9.32
CA ARG A 139 1.58 -6.81 10.44
C ARG A 139 2.58 -6.22 11.42
N HIS A 140 3.48 -7.05 11.95
CA HIS A 140 4.47 -6.67 12.95
C HIS A 140 5.84 -6.43 12.30
N PHE A 141 6.55 -5.42 12.75
CA PHE A 141 7.84 -5.03 12.17
C PHE A 141 8.88 -6.14 12.28
N GLU A 142 8.82 -6.98 13.31
CA GLU A 142 9.67 -8.17 13.44
C GLU A 142 9.38 -9.22 12.35
N THR A 143 8.12 -9.37 11.96
CA THR A 143 7.74 -10.27 10.86
C THR A 143 8.13 -9.66 9.51
N ILE A 144 7.96 -8.34 9.36
CA ILE A 144 8.44 -7.62 8.17
C ILE A 144 9.95 -7.78 8.02
N ALA A 145 10.73 -7.70 9.09
CA ALA A 145 12.19 -7.90 9.03
C ALA A 145 12.54 -9.30 8.49
N ARG A 146 11.89 -10.35 9.00
CA ARG A 146 12.08 -11.72 8.52
C ARG A 146 11.70 -11.90 7.05
N LEU A 147 10.61 -11.25 6.64
CA LEU A 147 10.19 -11.26 5.24
C LEU A 147 11.19 -10.50 4.37
N TRP A 148 11.65 -9.33 4.84
CA TRP A 148 12.59 -8.49 4.10
C TRP A 148 13.96 -9.16 3.90
N ASP A 149 14.42 -9.96 4.87
CA ASP A 149 15.64 -10.79 4.73
C ASP A 149 15.55 -11.75 3.53
N GLN A 150 14.34 -12.12 3.12
CA GLN A 150 14.12 -13.01 1.98
C GLN A 150 13.88 -12.30 0.66
N ILE A 151 13.24 -11.11 0.68
CA ILE A 151 12.78 -10.45 -0.54
C ILE A 151 13.43 -9.10 -0.83
N GLY A 152 14.15 -8.51 0.13
CA GLY A 152 14.69 -7.15 -0.01
C GLY A 152 15.67 -6.96 -1.16
N ASP A 153 16.35 -8.03 -1.59
CA ASP A 153 17.26 -8.03 -2.74
C ASP A 153 16.56 -8.18 -4.11
N THR A 154 15.24 -8.39 -4.12
CA THR A 154 14.45 -8.52 -5.36
C THR A 154 14.09 -7.19 -6.00
N GLY A 155 14.43 -6.07 -5.38
CA GLY A 155 14.06 -4.74 -5.84
C GLY A 155 12.66 -4.29 -5.37
N ILE A 156 12.00 -5.07 -4.50
CA ILE A 156 10.73 -4.67 -3.90
C ILE A 156 10.92 -3.41 -3.04
N GLY A 157 9.96 -2.46 -3.12
CA GLY A 157 9.89 -1.29 -2.26
C GLY A 157 8.97 -1.50 -1.07
N PHE A 158 8.84 -0.46 -0.24
CA PHE A 158 8.01 -0.48 0.96
C PHE A 158 7.01 0.68 0.99
N CYS A 159 5.75 0.37 1.26
CA CYS A 159 4.70 1.32 1.57
C CYS A 159 4.37 1.25 3.07
N LEU A 160 4.49 2.38 3.77
CA LEU A 160 4.14 2.48 5.19
C LEU A 160 2.72 3.06 5.32
N ASP A 161 1.76 2.24 5.77
CA ASP A 161 0.44 2.70 6.17
C ASP A 161 0.40 2.99 7.67
N THR A 162 -0.02 4.22 8.02
CA THR A 162 -0.05 4.71 9.40
C THR A 162 -1.21 4.12 10.22
N CYS A 163 -2.38 3.94 9.60
CA CYS A 163 -3.51 3.27 10.24
C CYS A 163 -3.20 1.81 10.52
N HIS A 164 -2.60 1.11 9.56
CA HIS A 164 -2.22 -0.29 9.72
C HIS A 164 -1.17 -0.48 10.82
N ALA A 165 -0.13 0.36 10.86
CA ALA A 165 0.88 0.30 11.92
C ALA A 165 0.26 0.56 13.31
N TRP A 166 -0.60 1.58 13.42
CA TRP A 166 -1.36 1.86 14.64
C TRP A 166 -2.25 0.68 15.06
N ALA A 167 -3.04 0.15 14.14
CA ALA A 167 -3.93 -0.98 14.38
C ALA A 167 -3.17 -2.27 14.72
N ALA A 168 -1.97 -2.48 14.19
CA ALA A 168 -1.09 -3.56 14.56
C ALA A 168 -0.51 -3.43 15.97
N GLY A 169 -0.57 -2.23 16.56
CA GLY A 169 0.02 -1.91 17.87
C GLY A 169 1.47 -1.46 17.79
N GLU A 170 1.97 -1.12 16.61
CA GLU A 170 3.30 -0.54 16.43
C GLU A 170 3.31 0.93 16.82
N ALA A 171 4.37 1.37 17.49
CA ALA A 171 4.50 2.76 17.90
C ALA A 171 4.85 3.64 16.70
N LEU A 172 3.95 4.57 16.33
CA LEU A 172 4.17 5.46 15.19
C LEU A 172 5.34 6.42 15.39
N ILE A 173 5.68 6.75 16.63
CA ILE A 173 6.72 7.74 16.95
C ILE A 173 8.10 7.34 16.43
N ASP A 174 8.39 6.04 16.33
CA ASP A 174 9.65 5.49 15.84
C ASP A 174 9.48 4.56 14.61
N ALA A 175 8.26 4.45 14.08
CA ALA A 175 7.92 3.52 13.01
C ALA A 175 8.80 3.73 11.77
N VAL A 176 9.05 4.98 11.37
CA VAL A 176 9.86 5.31 10.20
C VAL A 176 11.32 4.84 10.38
N ASP A 177 11.91 5.10 11.54
CA ASP A 177 13.31 4.71 11.81
C ASP A 177 13.44 3.18 11.87
N ARG A 178 12.48 2.50 12.51
CA ARG A 178 12.45 1.04 12.57
C ARG A 178 12.28 0.43 11.17
N ILE A 179 11.34 0.91 10.38
CA ILE A 179 11.14 0.41 9.01
C ILE A 179 12.38 0.71 8.15
N LYS A 180 12.93 1.92 8.20
CA LYS A 180 14.17 2.22 7.44
C LYS A 180 15.37 1.38 7.90
N THR A 181 15.42 0.98 9.16
CA THR A 181 16.44 0.03 9.65
C THR A 181 16.26 -1.35 9.03
N ILE A 182 15.02 -1.80 8.84
CA ILE A 182 14.67 -3.10 8.26
C ILE A 182 14.85 -3.08 6.74
N THR A 183 14.26 -2.09 6.08
CA THR A 183 14.09 -2.08 4.61
C THR A 183 15.11 -1.22 3.88
N GLY A 184 15.81 -0.35 4.59
CA GLY A 184 16.69 0.68 4.02
C GLY A 184 15.94 1.86 3.38
N ARG A 185 14.60 1.78 3.24
CA ARG A 185 13.81 2.74 2.48
C ARG A 185 12.32 2.76 2.88
N ILE A 186 11.64 3.84 2.57
CA ILE A 186 10.18 3.93 2.46
C ILE A 186 9.92 4.65 1.13
N ASP A 187 9.14 4.03 0.25
CA ASP A 187 8.91 4.52 -1.11
C ASP A 187 7.57 5.26 -1.25
N LEU A 188 6.64 4.95 -0.34
CA LEU A 188 5.31 5.53 -0.27
C LEU A 188 4.83 5.53 1.17
N VAL A 189 4.00 6.50 1.53
CA VAL A 189 3.25 6.51 2.79
C VAL A 189 1.76 6.53 2.46
N HIS A 190 1.01 5.57 2.98
CA HIS A 190 -0.43 5.68 3.14
C HIS A 190 -0.68 6.40 4.46
N CYS A 191 -1.10 7.67 4.39
CA CYS A 191 -1.32 8.52 5.56
C CYS A 191 -2.80 8.55 5.92
N ASN A 192 -3.18 7.66 6.81
CA ASN A 192 -4.55 7.44 7.24
C ASN A 192 -4.64 7.55 8.77
N ASP A 193 -5.66 8.24 9.27
CA ASP A 193 -6.05 8.13 10.68
C ASP A 193 -6.83 6.83 10.89
N SER A 194 -7.04 6.42 12.13
CA SER A 194 -7.74 5.18 12.49
C SER A 194 -8.98 5.45 13.30
N ARG A 195 -10.10 4.79 12.97
CA ARG A 195 -11.31 4.82 13.79
C ARG A 195 -11.14 4.09 15.11
N ASP A 196 -10.19 3.17 15.18
CA ASP A 196 -10.01 2.23 16.29
C ASP A 196 -8.77 2.55 17.11
N ALA A 197 -8.75 2.01 18.34
CA ALA A 197 -7.62 2.15 19.23
C ALA A 197 -6.37 1.41 18.71
N ALA A 198 -5.20 1.82 19.19
CA ALA A 198 -3.95 1.12 18.92
C ALA A 198 -4.04 -0.36 19.33
N GLY A 199 -3.49 -1.22 18.48
CA GLY A 199 -3.47 -2.67 18.70
C GLY A 199 -4.80 -3.38 18.45
N SER A 200 -5.82 -2.69 17.91
CA SER A 200 -7.14 -3.26 17.61
C SER A 200 -7.13 -4.35 16.55
N GLY A 201 -6.14 -4.33 15.66
CA GLY A 201 -6.10 -5.19 14.48
C GLY A 201 -7.13 -4.84 13.41
N ALA A 202 -7.85 -3.73 13.56
CA ALA A 202 -8.93 -3.32 12.66
C ALA A 202 -8.43 -2.34 11.60
N ASP A 203 -8.59 -2.72 10.35
CA ASP A 203 -8.33 -1.88 9.18
C ASP A 203 -9.58 -1.02 8.89
N ARG A 204 -9.64 0.15 9.55
CA ARG A 204 -10.73 1.11 9.36
C ARG A 204 -10.20 2.53 9.35
N HIS A 205 -9.91 3.04 8.16
CA HIS A 205 -9.41 4.39 7.97
C HIS A 205 -10.39 5.47 8.40
N ALA A 206 -9.86 6.56 8.90
CA ALA A 206 -10.57 7.80 9.18
C ALA A 206 -9.87 8.97 8.51
N ASN A 207 -10.59 10.06 8.24
CA ASN A 207 -9.98 11.30 7.81
C ASN A 207 -9.12 11.88 8.93
N ILE A 208 -8.04 12.56 8.60
CA ILE A 208 -7.06 13.09 9.56
C ILE A 208 -7.74 13.98 10.60
N GLY A 209 -7.54 13.68 11.86
CA GLY A 209 -8.12 14.40 12.99
C GLY A 209 -9.57 13.99 13.34
N THR A 210 -10.11 12.96 12.67
CA THR A 210 -11.43 12.43 13.02
C THR A 210 -11.36 11.04 13.68
N GLY A 211 -10.17 10.46 13.77
CA GLY A 211 -9.92 9.16 14.36
C GLY A 211 -9.21 9.24 15.72
N GLN A 212 -8.37 8.26 15.99
CA GLN A 212 -7.69 8.04 17.27
C GLN A 212 -6.21 8.42 17.24
N ILE A 213 -5.63 8.69 16.06
CA ILE A 213 -4.22 9.05 15.92
C ILE A 213 -4.08 10.56 16.03
N ASP A 214 -3.13 11.04 16.84
CA ASP A 214 -2.81 12.46 16.89
C ASP A 214 -2.38 12.95 15.48
N PRO A 215 -3.05 13.96 14.90
CA PRO A 215 -2.69 14.49 13.58
C PRO A 215 -1.23 14.97 13.49
N GLN A 216 -0.68 15.49 14.60
CA GLN A 216 0.71 15.93 14.63
C GLN A 216 1.69 14.75 14.53
N LEU A 217 1.31 13.57 15.04
CA LEU A 217 2.08 12.36 14.89
C LEU A 217 2.06 11.88 13.44
N LEU A 218 0.92 11.94 12.74
CA LEU A 218 0.83 11.65 11.31
C LEU A 218 1.75 12.55 10.48
N VAL A 219 1.74 13.87 10.78
CA VAL A 219 2.64 14.86 10.14
C VAL A 219 4.11 14.48 10.40
N ALA A 220 4.45 14.09 11.63
CA ALA A 220 5.82 13.71 11.99
C ALA A 220 6.28 12.46 11.22
N VAL A 221 5.41 11.44 11.10
CA VAL A 221 5.68 10.23 10.30
C VAL A 221 5.95 10.60 8.84
N VAL A 222 5.08 11.37 8.22
CA VAL A 222 5.22 11.79 6.83
C VAL A 222 6.51 12.58 6.60
N LYS A 223 6.82 13.54 7.49
CA LYS A 223 8.07 14.33 7.43
C LYS A 223 9.31 13.44 7.50
N SER A 224 9.33 12.51 8.45
CA SER A 224 10.46 11.60 8.66
C SER A 224 10.62 10.59 7.51
N ALA A 225 9.50 10.10 6.96
CA ALA A 225 9.52 9.19 5.82
C ALA A 225 10.15 9.85 4.58
N GLY A 226 9.76 11.08 4.27
CA GLY A 226 10.28 11.84 3.13
C GLY A 226 9.85 11.29 1.76
N ALA A 227 8.83 10.44 1.74
CA ALA A 227 8.29 9.76 0.56
C ALA A 227 6.99 10.45 0.08
N PRO A 228 6.51 10.18 -1.15
CA PRO A 228 5.18 10.57 -1.58
C PRO A 228 4.10 10.03 -0.64
N VAL A 229 2.94 10.71 -0.60
CA VAL A 229 1.85 10.40 0.34
C VAL A 229 0.54 10.18 -0.39
N ILE A 230 -0.20 9.16 0.03
CA ILE A 230 -1.57 8.87 -0.41
C ILE A 230 -2.47 8.81 0.82
N CYS A 231 -3.59 9.56 0.78
CA CYS A 231 -4.68 9.42 1.72
C CYS A 231 -5.71 8.43 1.15
N GLU A 232 -6.02 7.36 1.89
CA GLU A 232 -7.03 6.37 1.52
C GLU A 232 -8.30 6.54 2.35
N THR A 233 -8.63 7.78 2.60
CA THR A 233 -9.72 8.21 3.47
C THR A 233 -11.01 8.42 2.67
N ALA A 234 -12.13 8.61 3.37
CA ALA A 234 -13.43 8.79 2.73
C ALA A 234 -13.48 10.05 1.84
N ASP A 235 -14.16 9.95 0.69
CA ASP A 235 -14.27 11.00 -0.33
C ASP A 235 -14.64 12.38 0.24
N GLN A 236 -15.51 12.41 1.25
CA GLN A 236 -16.02 13.67 1.83
C GLN A 236 -14.96 14.51 2.57
N GLY A 237 -13.88 13.89 3.05
CA GLY A 237 -12.80 14.58 3.80
C GLY A 237 -11.45 14.53 3.12
N ARG A 238 -11.31 13.79 2.02
CA ARG A 238 -10.02 13.51 1.37
C ARG A 238 -9.28 14.77 0.91
N LYS A 239 -10.02 15.75 0.36
CA LYS A 239 -9.47 17.03 -0.03
C LYS A 239 -8.93 17.83 1.16
N ASP A 240 -9.63 17.75 2.30
CA ASP A 240 -9.22 18.43 3.53
C ASP A 240 -7.98 17.77 4.15
N ASP A 241 -7.86 16.44 4.05
CA ASP A 241 -6.67 15.69 4.45
C ASP A 241 -5.44 16.12 3.65
N ILE A 242 -5.57 16.25 2.31
CA ILE A 242 -4.50 16.74 1.45
C ILE A 242 -4.11 18.17 1.80
N ALA A 243 -5.09 19.05 2.02
CA ALA A 243 -4.85 20.44 2.41
C ALA A 243 -4.15 20.52 3.77
N PHE A 244 -4.61 19.75 4.76
CA PHE A 244 -3.99 19.66 6.08
C PHE A 244 -2.52 19.26 6.00
N LEU A 245 -2.22 18.20 5.26
CA LEU A 245 -0.83 17.73 5.08
C LEU A 245 0.04 18.79 4.39
N ARG A 246 -0.47 19.48 3.35
CA ARG A 246 0.29 20.53 2.67
C ARG A 246 0.64 21.68 3.59
N ASP A 247 -0.32 22.13 4.40
CA ASP A 247 -0.12 23.25 5.33
C ASP A 247 0.95 22.93 6.39
N HIS A 248 1.08 21.67 6.78
CA HIS A 248 2.02 21.24 7.83
C HIS A 248 3.36 20.72 7.30
N LEU A 249 3.46 20.43 6.00
CA LEU A 249 4.68 19.91 5.36
C LEU A 249 5.46 20.96 4.53
N SER A 250 4.94 22.19 4.50
CA SER A 250 5.56 23.35 3.82
C SER A 250 6.84 23.81 4.51
#